data_263208c390d3cd29c30f21ee570f6d81
#
_entry.id   263208c390d3cd29c30f21ee570f6d81
#
_cell.length_a   1.000
_cell.length_b   1.000
_cell.length_c   1.000
_cell.angle_alpha   90.00
_cell.angle_beta   90.00
_cell.angle_gamma   90.00
#
_symmetry.space_group_name_H-M   'P 1'
#
loop_
_entity.id
_entity.type
_entity.pdbx_description
1 polymer ?
#
loop_
_entity_poly.entity_id
_entity_poly.type
_entity_poly.pdbx_seq_one_letter_code
_entity_poly.pdbx_strand_id
1 'polypeptide(L)'
;MVEKHYAILESLYVIREDGELSQLESDRLFGLVLYSDKDVAINKVNELINIGNPEVTEDIPEEFQNQLPNVDAFKDALELYKVVKLRNAIVSYKVLAVNTIN
;
A
#
# COMPACT_ATOMS: atom_id res chain seq x y z
N MET A 1 -23.28 -12.51 -11.89
CA MET A 1 -22.74 -11.23 -12.35
C MET A 1 -21.40 -10.95 -11.67
N VAL A 2 -20.44 -10.46 -12.40
CA VAL A 2 -19.14 -10.09 -11.84
C VAL A 2 -19.15 -8.59 -11.52
N GLU A 3 -18.83 -8.24 -10.29
CA GLU A 3 -18.71 -6.86 -9.86
C GLU A 3 -17.26 -6.53 -9.54
N LYS A 4 -16.87 -5.31 -9.82
CA LYS A 4 -15.53 -4.83 -9.55
C LYS A 4 -15.51 -4.07 -8.22
N HIS A 5 -14.62 -4.48 -7.35
CA HIS A 5 -14.41 -3.83 -6.06
C HIS A 5 -12.93 -3.46 -5.93
N TYR A 6 -12.60 -2.69 -4.93
CA TYR A 6 -11.24 -2.20 -4.71
C TYR A 6 -10.82 -2.48 -3.29
N ALA A 7 -9.65 -3.10 -3.14
CA ALA A 7 -9.07 -3.44 -1.85
C ALA A 7 -7.87 -2.54 -1.59
N ILE A 8 -7.76 -2.06 -0.35
CA ILE A 8 -6.55 -1.38 0.12
C ILE A 8 -5.72 -2.40 0.87
N LEU A 9 -4.50 -2.66 0.39
CA LEU A 9 -3.56 -3.55 1.07
C LEU A 9 -2.45 -2.73 1.70
N GLU A 10 -2.24 -2.93 2.99
CA GLU A 10 -1.23 -2.23 3.76
C GLU A 10 -0.09 -3.19 4.13
N SER A 11 1.14 -2.73 3.96
CA SER A 11 2.32 -3.45 4.41
C SER A 11 3.16 -2.56 5.30
N LEU A 12 3.73 -3.12 6.36
CA LEU A 12 4.53 -2.39 7.34
C LEU A 12 5.94 -2.98 7.41
N TYR A 13 6.93 -2.11 7.32
CA TYR A 13 8.34 -2.45 7.42
C TYR A 13 9.00 -1.59 8.49
N VAL A 14 9.85 -2.19 9.32
CA VAL A 14 10.67 -1.45 10.29
C VAL A 14 12.06 -1.27 9.71
N ILE A 15 12.62 -0.07 9.84
CA ILE A 15 13.99 0.21 9.45
C ILE A 15 14.88 -0.18 10.63
N ARG A 16 15.71 -1.21 10.45
CA ARG A 16 16.61 -1.70 11.49
C ARG A 16 17.83 -0.79 11.60
N GLU A 17 18.59 -0.96 12.69
CA GLU A 17 19.80 -0.16 12.93
C GLU A 17 20.84 -0.31 11.83
N ASP A 18 20.90 -1.48 11.19
CA ASP A 18 21.82 -1.72 10.06
C ASP A 18 21.32 -1.14 8.74
N GLY A 19 20.17 -0.47 8.74
CA GLY A 19 19.58 0.12 7.55
C GLY A 19 18.75 -0.85 6.71
N GLU A 20 18.62 -2.09 7.14
CA GLU A 20 17.80 -3.07 6.44
C GLU A 20 16.36 -3.04 6.91
N LEU A 21 15.44 -3.46 6.04
CA LEU A 21 14.02 -3.52 6.36
C LEU A 21 13.64 -4.87 6.94
N SER A 22 12.83 -4.83 7.98
CA SER A 22 12.19 -6.03 8.53
C SER A 22 10.70 -5.92 8.32
N GLN A 23 10.12 -6.85 7.59
CA GLN A 23 8.69 -6.82 7.29
C GLN A 23 7.90 -7.35 8.49
N LEU A 24 7.01 -6.50 9.02
CA LEU A 24 6.13 -6.88 10.13
C LEU A 24 4.75 -7.31 9.65
N GLU A 25 4.20 -6.61 8.66
CA GLU A 25 2.90 -6.89 8.08
C GLU A 25 3.02 -6.92 6.57
N SER A 26 2.38 -7.90 5.93
CA SER A 26 2.42 -8.05 4.48
C SER A 26 1.01 -8.08 3.91
N ASP A 27 0.71 -7.12 3.04
CA ASP A 27 -0.52 -7.07 2.26
C ASP A 27 -1.78 -7.30 3.10
N ARG A 28 -1.85 -6.62 4.24
CA ARG A 28 -3.01 -6.69 5.12
C ARG A 28 -4.17 -5.89 4.53
N LEU A 29 -5.35 -6.49 4.47
CA LEU A 29 -6.54 -5.79 3.99
C LEU A 29 -6.95 -4.72 5.01
N PHE A 30 -6.82 -3.45 4.62
CA PHE A 30 -7.13 -2.33 5.49
C PHE A 30 -8.63 -2.26 5.75
N GLY A 31 -8.99 -2.20 7.03
CA GLY A 31 -10.37 -2.05 7.47
C GLY A 31 -11.24 -3.30 7.26
N LEU A 32 -10.69 -4.37 6.70
CA LEU A 32 -11.42 -5.61 6.37
C LEU A 32 -12.64 -5.35 5.48
N VAL A 33 -12.55 -4.36 4.60
CA VAL A 33 -13.65 -3.97 3.70
C VAL A 33 -13.16 -3.86 2.27
N LEU A 34 -14.08 -4.01 1.33
CA LEU A 34 -13.87 -3.72 -0.08
C LEU A 34 -14.67 -2.47 -0.45
N TYR A 35 -14.06 -1.63 -1.27
CA TYR A 35 -14.71 -0.40 -1.73
C TYR A 35 -15.34 -0.65 -3.09
N SER A 36 -16.55 -0.15 -3.28
CA SER A 36 -17.23 -0.27 -4.59
C SER A 36 -16.77 0.76 -5.60
N ASP A 37 -16.13 1.83 -5.13
CA ASP A 37 -15.69 2.96 -5.97
C ASP A 37 -14.18 3.14 -5.83
N LYS A 38 -13.48 3.16 -6.97
CA LYS A 38 -12.03 3.35 -7.01
C LYS A 38 -11.61 4.67 -6.35
N ASP A 39 -12.32 5.75 -6.66
CA ASP A 39 -11.94 7.07 -6.15
C ASP A 39 -12.09 7.15 -4.63
N VAL A 40 -13.08 6.48 -4.07
CA VAL A 40 -13.25 6.40 -2.61
C VAL A 40 -12.06 5.67 -1.98
N ALA A 41 -11.62 4.58 -2.56
CA ALA A 41 -10.45 3.83 -2.07
C ALA A 41 -9.18 4.67 -2.15
N ILE A 42 -8.96 5.35 -3.28
CA ILE A 42 -7.78 6.20 -3.47
C ILE A 42 -7.80 7.37 -2.49
N ASN A 43 -8.95 8.01 -2.30
CA ASN A 43 -9.09 9.12 -1.35
C ASN A 43 -8.82 8.66 0.08
N LYS A 44 -9.21 7.42 0.43
CA LYS A 44 -8.92 6.86 1.74
C LYS A 44 -7.43 6.68 1.95
N VAL A 45 -6.70 6.20 0.96
CA VAL A 45 -5.23 6.08 1.03
C VAL A 45 -4.59 7.45 1.23
N ASN A 46 -5.01 8.44 0.46
CA ASN A 46 -4.49 9.80 0.60
C ASN A 46 -4.77 10.38 1.98
N GLU A 47 -5.95 10.12 2.54
CA GLU A 47 -6.30 10.53 3.89
C GLU A 47 -5.38 9.87 4.92
N LEU A 48 -5.14 8.58 4.81
CA LEU A 48 -4.25 7.84 5.73
C LEU A 48 -2.83 8.38 5.68
N ILE A 49 -2.34 8.74 4.51
CA ILE A 49 -1.00 9.31 4.34
C ILE A 49 -0.90 10.66 5.03
N ASN A 50 -1.95 11.48 4.98
CA ASN A 50 -1.93 12.84 5.52
C ASN A 50 -2.11 12.89 7.04
N ILE A 51 -2.75 11.90 7.66
CA ILE A 51 -3.05 11.88 9.10
C ILE A 51 -1.79 11.97 9.94
N GLY A 52 -0.76 11.22 9.59
CA GLY A 52 0.47 11.16 10.37
C GLY A 52 1.52 12.22 10.04
N ASN A 53 1.22 13.11 9.11
CA ASN A 53 2.17 14.07 8.56
C ASN A 53 3.51 13.43 8.19
N PRO A 54 3.51 12.27 7.55
CA PRO A 54 4.74 11.58 7.17
C PRO A 54 5.39 12.24 5.96
N GLU A 55 6.65 11.91 5.75
CA GLU A 55 7.31 12.20 4.48
C GLU A 55 6.70 11.27 3.43
N VAL A 56 5.97 11.85 2.48
CA VAL A 56 5.33 11.09 1.41
C VAL A 56 6.26 11.03 0.22
N THR A 57 6.58 9.84 -0.23
CA THR A 57 7.31 9.64 -1.47
C THR A 57 6.42 8.91 -2.45
N GLU A 58 6.36 9.41 -3.68
CA GLU A 58 5.64 8.70 -4.75
C GLU A 58 6.44 7.52 -5.26
N ASP A 59 7.76 7.65 -5.14
CA ASP A 59 8.70 6.60 -5.53
C ASP A 59 9.31 5.96 -4.28
N ILE A 60 9.64 4.68 -4.39
CA ILE A 60 10.33 3.97 -3.32
C ILE A 60 11.72 4.59 -3.15
N PRO A 61 12.13 4.98 -1.93
CA PRO A 61 13.48 5.48 -1.69
C PRO A 61 14.52 4.51 -2.25
N GLU A 62 15.52 5.05 -2.94
CA GLU A 62 16.51 4.23 -3.66
C GLU A 62 17.18 3.21 -2.74
N GLU A 63 17.50 3.60 -1.52
CA GLU A 63 18.15 2.73 -0.54
C GLU A 63 17.32 1.50 -0.15
N PHE A 64 16.01 1.52 -0.41
CA PHE A 64 15.10 0.43 -0.05
C PHE A 64 14.53 -0.31 -1.26
N GLN A 65 14.81 0.12 -2.48
CA GLN A 65 14.19 -0.47 -3.67
C GLN A 65 14.41 -1.98 -3.78
N ASN A 66 15.58 -2.45 -3.39
CA ASN A 66 15.90 -3.88 -3.46
C ASN A 66 15.32 -4.70 -2.32
N GLN A 67 14.84 -4.04 -1.28
CA GLN A 67 14.31 -4.69 -0.08
C GLN A 67 12.80 -4.77 -0.07
N LEU A 68 12.12 -3.91 -0.85
CA LEU A 68 10.66 -3.91 -0.93
C LEU A 68 10.19 -4.93 -1.97
N PRO A 69 9.03 -5.56 -1.76
CA PRO A 69 8.50 -6.52 -2.71
C PRO A 69 8.24 -5.91 -4.08
N ASN A 70 8.47 -6.70 -5.12
CA ASN A 70 8.15 -6.31 -6.47
C ASN A 70 6.62 -6.34 -6.65
N VAL A 71 6.06 -5.24 -7.15
CA VAL A 71 4.61 -5.12 -7.37
C VAL A 71 4.18 -5.55 -8.78
N ASP A 72 5.10 -6.01 -9.62
CA ASP A 72 4.80 -6.40 -10.99
C ASP A 72 3.77 -7.54 -11.08
N ALA A 73 3.71 -8.39 -10.06
CA ALA A 73 2.71 -9.46 -9.99
C ALA A 73 1.28 -8.92 -9.97
N PHE A 74 1.09 -7.67 -9.55
CA PHE A 74 -0.23 -7.05 -9.43
C PHE A 74 -0.49 -5.99 -10.49
N LYS A 75 0.40 -5.81 -11.46
CA LYS A 75 0.37 -4.68 -12.40
C LYS A 75 -0.97 -4.49 -13.10
N ASP A 76 -1.65 -5.58 -13.45
CA ASP A 76 -2.92 -5.51 -14.17
C ASP A 76 -4.10 -5.11 -13.27
N ALA A 77 -3.96 -5.30 -11.96
CA ALA A 77 -4.99 -4.98 -10.97
C ALA A 77 -4.62 -3.76 -10.13
N LEU A 78 -3.37 -3.31 -10.22
CA LEU A 78 -2.87 -2.22 -9.36
C LEU A 78 -3.38 -0.87 -9.85
N GLU A 79 -4.17 -0.21 -9.03
CA GLU A 79 -4.72 1.13 -9.32
C GLU A 79 -3.88 2.23 -8.68
N LEU A 80 -3.22 1.93 -7.57
CA LEU A 80 -2.40 2.91 -6.84
C LEU A 80 -1.36 2.17 -6.01
N TYR A 81 -0.15 2.74 -5.95
CA TYR A 81 0.89 2.29 -5.04
C TYR A 81 1.54 3.52 -4.42
N LYS A 82 1.46 3.64 -3.10
CA LYS A 82 2.05 4.73 -2.34
C LYS A 82 2.93 4.17 -1.24
N VAL A 83 4.08 4.80 -1.06
CA VAL A 83 5.03 4.44 0.00
C VAL A 83 5.22 5.67 0.88
N VAL A 84 5.09 5.46 2.18
CA VAL A 84 5.25 6.51 3.18
C VAL A 84 6.44 6.16 4.05
N LYS A 85 7.41 7.04 4.12
CA LYS A 85 8.56 6.86 5.00
C LYS A 85 8.30 7.60 6.31
N LEU A 86 8.31 6.86 7.40
CA LEU A 86 8.28 7.39 8.76
C LEU A 86 9.70 7.36 9.31
N ARG A 87 9.89 7.88 10.53
CA ARG A 87 11.23 7.96 11.13
C ARG A 87 11.95 6.61 11.16
N ASN A 88 11.27 5.56 11.62
CA ASN A 88 11.86 4.24 11.80
C ASN A 88 11.09 3.16 11.05
N ALA A 89 10.23 3.55 10.10
CA ALA A 89 9.36 2.59 9.45
C ALA A 89 9.00 3.05 8.04
N ILE A 90 8.59 2.09 7.23
CA ILE A 90 8.02 2.34 5.91
C ILE A 90 6.67 1.64 5.86
N VAL A 91 5.65 2.36 5.40
CA VAL A 91 4.32 1.80 5.19
C VAL A 91 4.01 1.91 3.70
N SER A 92 3.53 0.84 3.11
CA SER A 92 3.06 0.88 1.73
C SER A 92 1.57 0.60 1.66
N TYR A 93 0.92 1.29 0.72
CA TYR A 93 -0.50 1.10 0.42
C TYR A 93 -0.66 0.74 -1.05
N LYS A 94 -1.38 -0.33 -1.32
CA LYS A 94 -1.77 -0.72 -2.68
C LYS A 94 -3.28 -0.67 -2.77
N VAL A 95 -3.80 -0.10 -3.86
CA VAL A 95 -5.22 -0.22 -4.19
C VAL A 95 -5.30 -1.18 -5.35
N LEU A 96 -5.97 -2.31 -5.15
CA LEU A 96 -6.11 -3.35 -6.16
C LEU A 96 -7.56 -3.49 -6.59
N ALA A 97 -7.76 -3.66 -7.88
CA ALA A 97 -9.06 -4.01 -8.43
C ALA A 97 -9.32 -5.51 -8.20
N VAL A 98 -10.45 -5.82 -7.62
CA VAL A 98 -10.85 -7.19 -7.30
C VAL A 98 -12.19 -7.48 -7.95
N ASN A 99 -12.28 -8.60 -8.64
CA ASN A 99 -13.55 -9.04 -9.23
C ASN A 99 -14.25 -9.94 -8.23
N THR A 100 -15.49 -9.61 -7.90
CA THR A 100 -16.34 -10.43 -7.05
C THR A 100 -17.49 -10.99 -7.86
N ILE A 101 -17.92 -12.19 -7.54
CA ILE A 101 -19.04 -12.87 -8.22
C ILE A 101 -20.23 -12.85 -7.27
N ASN A 102 -21.32 -12.30 -7.77
CA ASN A 102 -22.58 -12.26 -7.04
C ASN A 102 -23.60 -13.24 -7.65
#